data_97d486044e68d0b6e796a4c00ad1217b
#
_entry.id   97d486044e68d0b6e796a4c00ad1217b
#
_cell.length_a   1.000
_cell.length_b   1.000
_cell.length_c   1.000
_cell.angle_alpha   90.00
_cell.angle_beta   90.00
_cell.angle_gamma   90.00
#
_symmetry.space_group_name_H-M   'P 1'
#
loop_
_entity.id
_entity.type
_entity.pdbx_description
1 polymer ?
#
loop_
_entity_poly.entity_id
_entity_poly.type
_entity_poly.pdbx_seq_one_letter_code
_entity_poly.pdbx_strand_id
1 'polypeptide(L)'
;MKQSAPLKRAYVNNGGDIALFLTKGSSFETLIAGVYGEVFGRVRLSQANGVKGIATSGRHGRSLSLGIADSVTVLATSAAEADAAATMVANAVDLPDHPAITRCRAKDVKDDSDLENFLVVTNCDDLSEKDKMCALNYGLTRAELFRRSGFIKAASLHLQGVAMSTACATDFLTQKEHLYV
;
A
#
# COMPACT_ATOMS: atom_id res chain seq x y z
N MET A 1 21.94 16.16 -0.67
CA MET A 1 22.32 15.30 0.48
C MET A 1 23.41 14.27 0.09
N LYS A 2 23.22 13.43 -0.91
CA LYS A 2 24.20 12.39 -1.31
C LYS A 2 25.57 12.96 -1.73
N GLN A 3 25.61 14.13 -2.31
CA GLN A 3 26.85 14.83 -2.76
C GLN A 3 27.60 15.51 -1.61
N SER A 4 26.92 15.74 -0.48
CA SER A 4 27.47 16.52 0.63
C SER A 4 27.93 15.66 1.83
N ALA A 5 27.62 14.36 1.85
CA ALA A 5 28.03 13.46 2.92
C ALA A 5 28.14 12.00 2.42
N PRO A 6 29.08 11.20 2.93
CA PRO A 6 29.26 9.78 2.60
C PRO A 6 28.21 8.92 3.30
N LEU A 7 26.94 9.05 2.89
CA LEU A 7 25.84 8.33 3.50
C LEU A 7 25.86 6.84 3.12
N LYS A 8 25.79 5.95 4.10
CA LYS A 8 25.59 4.51 3.89
C LYS A 8 24.11 4.17 3.66
N ARG A 9 23.21 4.87 4.36
CA ARG A 9 21.76 4.78 4.21
C ARG A 9 21.11 6.13 4.50
N ALA A 10 20.01 6.38 3.81
CA ALA A 10 19.14 7.54 4.09
C ALA A 10 17.70 7.18 3.71
N TYR A 11 16.75 7.82 4.37
CA TYR A 11 15.37 7.80 3.96
C TYR A 11 14.72 9.16 4.19
N VAL A 12 13.69 9.43 3.40
CA VAL A 12 12.78 10.57 3.58
C VAL A 12 11.38 9.98 3.66
N ASN A 13 10.66 10.28 4.72
CA ASN A 13 9.26 9.87 4.90
C ASN A 13 8.38 11.13 4.83
N ASN A 14 7.42 11.14 3.91
CA ASN A 14 6.44 12.19 3.74
C ASN A 14 5.03 11.62 4.02
N GLY A 15 4.74 11.36 5.29
CA GLY A 15 3.41 10.91 5.71
C GLY A 15 3.00 9.52 5.24
N GLY A 16 3.97 8.62 5.07
CA GLY A 16 3.76 7.24 4.62
C GLY A 16 4.50 6.90 3.33
N ASP A 17 4.79 7.91 2.49
CA ASP A 17 5.59 7.75 1.30
C ASP A 17 7.06 7.87 1.63
N ILE A 18 7.81 6.80 1.44
CA ILE A 18 9.20 6.69 1.87
C ILE A 18 10.10 6.56 0.64
N ALA A 19 11.02 7.52 0.48
CA ALA A 19 12.14 7.39 -0.44
C ALA A 19 13.37 6.84 0.27
N LEU A 20 14.02 5.82 -0.30
CA LEU A 20 15.14 5.09 0.29
C LEU A 20 16.41 5.26 -0.51
N PHE A 21 17.53 5.37 0.20
CA PHE A 21 18.87 5.22 -0.33
C PHE A 21 19.65 4.22 0.53
N LEU A 22 20.11 3.13 -0.08
CA LEU A 22 20.91 2.08 0.56
C LEU A 22 22.17 1.83 -0.27
N THR A 23 23.32 1.72 0.41
CA THR A 23 24.57 1.24 -0.20
C THR A 23 24.77 -0.26 0.06
N LYS A 24 25.73 -0.87 -0.62
CA LYS A 24 26.09 -2.28 -0.41
C LYS A 24 26.40 -2.54 1.07
N GLY A 25 25.80 -3.59 1.63
CA GLY A 25 25.97 -3.98 3.04
C GLY A 25 25.08 -3.21 4.02
N SER A 26 24.28 -2.24 3.57
CA SER A 26 23.29 -1.58 4.43
C SER A 26 21.90 -2.16 4.23
N SER A 27 21.09 -2.13 5.29
CA SER A 27 19.69 -2.55 5.28
C SER A 27 18.77 -1.49 5.88
N PHE A 28 17.51 -1.58 5.53
CA PHE A 28 16.40 -0.81 6.09
C PHE A 28 15.29 -1.75 6.49
N GLU A 29 14.74 -1.55 7.67
CA GLU A 29 13.58 -2.32 8.15
C GLU A 29 12.43 -1.37 8.43
N THR A 30 11.23 -1.80 8.07
CA THR A 30 9.99 -1.11 8.38
C THR A 30 8.88 -2.11 8.65
N LEU A 31 7.85 -1.67 9.36
CA LEU A 31 6.65 -2.45 9.61
C LEU A 31 5.61 -2.12 8.52
N ILE A 32 4.85 -3.13 8.10
CA ILE A 32 3.57 -2.93 7.44
C ILE A 32 2.54 -2.94 8.56
N ALA A 33 1.97 -1.78 8.84
CA ALA A 33 0.99 -1.62 9.90
C ALA A 33 -0.38 -1.23 9.33
N GLY A 34 -1.43 -1.70 9.97
CA GLY A 34 -2.79 -1.25 9.74
C GLY A 34 -3.07 0.09 10.40
N VAL A 35 -4.24 0.62 10.11
CA VAL A 35 -4.67 1.95 10.57
C VAL A 35 -4.86 2.00 12.08
N TYR A 36 -5.20 0.88 12.68
CA TYR A 36 -5.40 0.76 14.13
C TYR A 36 -4.17 0.24 14.88
N GLY A 37 -3.00 0.25 14.22
CA GLY A 37 -1.73 -0.14 14.82
C GLY A 37 -1.41 -1.63 14.79
N GLU A 38 -2.27 -2.45 14.19
CA GLU A 38 -1.97 -3.85 13.97
C GLU A 38 -0.78 -4.00 13.00
N VAL A 39 0.14 -4.90 13.35
CA VAL A 39 1.32 -5.18 12.53
C VAL A 39 1.04 -6.39 11.64
N PHE A 40 0.98 -6.17 10.33
CA PHE A 40 0.77 -7.22 9.33
C PHE A 40 2.06 -7.92 8.93
N GLY A 41 3.19 -7.26 9.09
CA GLY A 41 4.48 -7.83 8.76
C GLY A 41 5.64 -6.86 8.94
N ARG A 42 6.84 -7.39 8.84
CA ARG A 42 8.09 -6.63 8.82
C ARG A 42 8.76 -6.80 7.47
N VAL A 43 9.16 -5.70 6.86
CA VAL A 43 9.88 -5.68 5.59
C VAL A 43 11.34 -5.35 5.87
N ARG A 44 12.24 -6.21 5.40
CA ARG A 44 13.69 -5.95 5.40
C ARG A 44 14.16 -5.73 3.96
N LEU A 45 14.75 -4.60 3.70
CA LEU A 45 15.26 -4.19 2.40
C LEU A 45 16.78 -4.05 2.44
N SER A 46 17.43 -4.48 1.36
CA SER A 46 18.84 -4.28 1.09
C SER A 46 19.02 -3.57 -0.25
N GLN A 47 20.23 -3.10 -0.54
CA GLN A 47 20.53 -2.51 -1.84
C GLN A 47 20.27 -3.48 -3.00
N ALA A 48 20.47 -4.79 -2.79
CA ALA A 48 20.27 -5.82 -3.82
C ALA A 48 18.80 -6.00 -4.24
N ASN A 49 17.84 -5.67 -3.37
CA ASN A 49 16.42 -5.75 -3.70
C ASN A 49 15.98 -4.72 -4.75
N GLY A 50 16.76 -3.66 -4.97
CA GLY A 50 16.44 -2.60 -5.92
C GLY A 50 15.25 -1.72 -5.51
N VAL A 51 14.74 -1.87 -4.28
CA VAL A 51 13.66 -1.04 -3.74
C VAL A 51 14.23 0.29 -3.28
N LYS A 52 13.63 1.38 -3.76
CA LYS A 52 13.98 2.75 -3.37
C LYS A 52 12.75 3.57 -2.97
N GLY A 53 11.56 3.00 -3.08
CA GLY A 53 10.31 3.62 -2.69
C GLY A 53 9.38 2.63 -1.99
N ILE A 54 8.71 3.11 -0.94
CA ILE A 54 7.61 2.45 -0.26
C ILE A 54 6.50 3.46 -0.14
N ALA A 55 5.28 3.08 -0.48
CA ALA A 55 4.11 3.92 -0.25
C ALA A 55 2.93 3.08 0.19
N THR A 56 2.02 3.70 0.94
CA THR A 56 0.80 3.06 1.41
C THR A 56 -0.40 3.95 1.12
N SER A 57 -1.40 3.38 0.43
CA SER A 57 -2.68 4.00 0.13
C SER A 57 -3.83 3.16 0.68
N GLY A 58 -5.03 3.73 0.79
CA GLY A 58 -6.24 3.05 1.25
C GLY A 58 -7.29 4.02 1.77
N ARG A 59 -8.50 3.51 2.07
CA ARG A 59 -9.66 4.33 2.46
C ARG A 59 -9.50 5.08 3.80
N HIS A 60 -8.58 4.64 4.65
CA HIS A 60 -8.28 5.29 5.92
C HIS A 60 -7.12 6.29 5.83
N GLY A 61 -6.59 6.53 4.63
CA GLY A 61 -5.57 7.55 4.38
C GLY A 61 -6.13 8.97 4.45
N ARG A 62 -5.27 9.94 4.17
CA ARG A 62 -5.65 11.38 4.13
C ARG A 62 -6.41 11.75 2.85
N SER A 63 -6.20 11.01 1.78
CA SER A 63 -6.84 11.23 0.49
C SER A 63 -8.13 10.42 0.37
N LEU A 64 -9.08 10.93 -0.41
CA LEU A 64 -10.28 10.20 -0.75
C LEU A 64 -9.95 8.96 -1.59
N SER A 65 -10.63 7.84 -1.34
CA SER A 65 -10.41 6.58 -2.04
C SER A 65 -11.60 6.19 -2.91
N LEU A 66 -11.33 5.69 -4.10
CA LEU A 66 -12.35 5.10 -4.98
C LEU A 66 -12.62 3.63 -4.62
N GLY A 67 -11.68 2.96 -3.97
CA GLY A 67 -11.78 1.56 -3.53
C GLY A 67 -11.95 1.42 -2.03
N ILE A 68 -12.15 0.19 -1.59
CA ILE A 68 -12.47 -0.19 -0.21
C ILE A 68 -11.27 -0.74 0.58
N ALA A 69 -10.07 -0.84 -0.01
CA ALA A 69 -8.91 -1.34 0.71
C ALA A 69 -8.66 -0.55 2.00
N ASP A 70 -8.43 -1.25 3.11
CA ASP A 70 -7.98 -0.60 4.35
C ASP A 70 -6.57 -0.03 4.15
N SER A 71 -5.68 -0.84 3.60
CA SER A 71 -4.34 -0.40 3.21
C SER A 71 -3.76 -1.25 2.08
N VAL A 72 -3.00 -0.61 1.21
CA VAL A 72 -2.16 -1.24 0.19
C VAL A 72 -0.78 -0.64 0.28
N THR A 73 0.20 -1.47 0.66
CA THR A 73 1.61 -1.06 0.71
C THR A 73 2.34 -1.61 -0.50
N VAL A 74 3.03 -0.74 -1.22
CA VAL A 74 3.79 -1.06 -2.44
C VAL A 74 5.27 -0.78 -2.25
N LEU A 75 6.10 -1.69 -2.76
CA LEU A 75 7.55 -1.55 -2.89
C LEU A 75 7.90 -1.33 -4.36
N ALA A 76 8.63 -0.25 -4.68
CA ALA A 76 8.99 0.09 -6.05
C ALA A 76 10.42 0.64 -6.18
N THR A 77 10.83 0.96 -7.40
CA THR A 77 12.17 1.50 -7.68
C THR A 77 12.32 2.98 -7.36
N SER A 78 11.19 3.67 -7.15
CA SER A 78 11.12 5.05 -6.66
C SER A 78 9.90 5.27 -5.78
N ALA A 79 9.91 6.33 -4.95
CA ALA A 79 8.76 6.70 -4.13
C ALA A 79 7.54 7.09 -4.99
N ALA A 80 7.76 7.79 -6.10
CA ALA A 80 6.69 8.20 -7.00
C ALA A 80 5.99 7.00 -7.67
N GLU A 81 6.75 5.98 -8.11
CA GLU A 81 6.17 4.75 -8.64
C GLU A 81 5.40 3.98 -7.55
N ALA A 82 5.95 3.93 -6.32
CA ALA A 82 5.29 3.28 -5.21
C ALA A 82 3.95 3.94 -4.89
N ASP A 83 3.92 5.27 -4.78
CA ASP A 83 2.72 6.06 -4.47
C ASP A 83 1.63 5.92 -5.54
N ALA A 84 1.98 6.14 -6.81
CA ALA A 84 1.05 5.97 -7.92
C ALA A 84 0.48 4.55 -7.97
N ALA A 85 1.33 3.52 -7.83
CA ALA A 85 0.90 2.13 -7.84
C ALA A 85 0.05 1.78 -6.62
N ALA A 86 0.40 2.24 -5.41
CA ALA A 86 -0.38 2.00 -4.19
C ALA A 86 -1.80 2.55 -4.34
N THR A 87 -1.94 3.78 -4.85
CA THR A 87 -3.23 4.40 -5.12
C THR A 87 -4.05 3.62 -6.15
N MET A 88 -3.44 3.24 -7.28
CA MET A 88 -4.14 2.51 -8.34
C MET A 88 -4.55 1.10 -7.91
N VAL A 89 -3.73 0.41 -7.10
CA VAL A 89 -4.06 -0.90 -6.57
C VAL A 89 -5.14 -0.80 -5.49
N ALA A 90 -5.05 0.19 -4.58
CA ALA A 90 -6.06 0.43 -3.55
C ALA A 90 -7.44 0.71 -4.15
N ASN A 91 -7.49 1.52 -5.21
CA ASN A 91 -8.72 1.81 -5.95
C ASN A 91 -9.26 0.59 -6.71
N ALA A 92 -8.43 -0.40 -7.03
CA ALA A 92 -8.87 -1.64 -7.67
C ALA A 92 -9.40 -2.70 -6.68
N VAL A 93 -9.10 -2.56 -5.39
CA VAL A 93 -9.76 -3.36 -4.34
C VAL A 93 -11.16 -2.81 -4.15
N ASP A 94 -12.12 -3.38 -4.86
CA ASP A 94 -13.48 -2.82 -4.87
C ASP A 94 -14.54 -3.87 -5.21
N LEU A 95 -15.78 -3.56 -4.82
CA LEU A 95 -17.01 -4.28 -5.19
C LEU A 95 -18.05 -3.23 -5.64
N PRO A 96 -18.10 -2.90 -6.91
CA PRO A 96 -19.08 -1.96 -7.43
C PRO A 96 -20.52 -2.40 -7.06
N ASP A 97 -21.35 -1.43 -6.68
CA ASP A 97 -22.77 -1.64 -6.33
C ASP A 97 -23.06 -2.58 -5.16
N HIS A 98 -22.04 -2.91 -4.34
CA HIS A 98 -22.25 -3.74 -3.15
C HIS A 98 -23.02 -2.95 -2.08
N PRO A 99 -24.09 -3.50 -1.46
CA PRO A 99 -24.97 -2.77 -0.54
C PRO A 99 -24.28 -2.31 0.75
N ALA A 100 -23.21 -2.98 1.18
CA ALA A 100 -22.41 -2.60 2.35
C ALA A 100 -21.47 -1.40 2.07
N ILE A 101 -21.38 -0.90 0.83
CA ILE A 101 -20.45 0.17 0.47
C ILE A 101 -21.24 1.44 0.15
N THR A 102 -21.00 2.49 0.94
CA THR A 102 -21.59 3.80 0.71
C THR A 102 -20.60 4.71 -0.02
N ARG A 103 -21.10 5.44 -1.03
CA ARG A 103 -20.30 6.35 -1.83
C ARG A 103 -20.99 7.71 -1.96
N CYS A 104 -20.19 8.77 -1.99
CA CYS A 104 -20.64 10.13 -2.28
C CYS A 104 -19.75 10.73 -3.37
N ARG A 105 -20.18 11.82 -3.98
CA ARG A 105 -19.30 12.59 -4.87
C ARG A 105 -18.16 13.21 -4.05
N ALA A 106 -16.97 13.20 -4.59
CA ALA A 106 -15.79 13.70 -3.89
C ALA A 106 -15.98 15.16 -3.42
N LYS A 107 -16.57 16.02 -4.26
CA LYS A 107 -16.87 17.43 -3.92
C LYS A 107 -17.88 17.56 -2.76
N ASP A 108 -18.75 16.58 -2.55
CA ASP A 108 -19.73 16.61 -1.45
C ASP A 108 -19.07 16.17 -0.10
N VAL A 109 -17.88 15.54 -0.18
CA VAL A 109 -17.07 15.16 0.97
C VAL A 109 -16.01 16.21 1.29
N LYS A 110 -15.42 16.80 0.24
CA LYS A 110 -14.37 17.81 0.34
C LYS A 110 -14.46 18.79 -0.82
N ASP A 111 -14.85 20.03 -0.53
CA ASP A 111 -15.19 21.06 -1.53
C ASP A 111 -14.05 21.35 -2.52
N ASP A 112 -12.80 21.24 -2.11
CA ASP A 112 -11.59 21.50 -2.92
C ASP A 112 -10.98 20.22 -3.53
N SER A 113 -11.77 19.14 -3.62
CA SER A 113 -11.28 17.88 -4.19
C SER A 113 -11.13 17.97 -5.71
N ASP A 114 -9.95 17.63 -6.21
CA ASP A 114 -9.64 17.44 -7.63
C ASP A 114 -10.38 16.25 -8.28
N LEU A 115 -10.99 15.39 -7.48
CA LEU A 115 -11.82 14.28 -7.92
C LEU A 115 -13.25 14.69 -8.29
N GLU A 116 -13.67 15.92 -7.99
CA GLU A 116 -14.95 16.51 -8.39
C GLU A 116 -16.17 15.58 -8.21
N ASN A 117 -16.72 15.06 -9.34
CA ASN A 117 -17.90 14.21 -9.37
C ASN A 117 -17.63 12.71 -9.26
N PHE A 118 -16.37 12.30 -9.14
CA PHE A 118 -16.06 10.89 -8.89
C PHE A 118 -16.71 10.42 -7.58
N LEU A 119 -17.25 9.20 -7.61
CA LEU A 119 -17.80 8.57 -6.42
C LEU A 119 -16.64 8.01 -5.57
N VAL A 120 -16.50 8.51 -4.35
CA VAL A 120 -15.52 8.06 -3.38
C VAL A 120 -16.21 7.26 -2.26
N VAL A 121 -15.50 6.31 -1.70
CA VAL A 121 -16.01 5.50 -0.59
C VAL A 121 -16.05 6.35 0.67
N THR A 122 -17.22 6.44 1.29
CA THR A 122 -17.43 7.12 2.57
C THR A 122 -17.68 6.16 3.72
N ASN A 123 -18.21 4.97 3.43
CA ASN A 123 -18.35 3.89 4.40
C ASN A 123 -18.23 2.52 3.72
N CYS A 124 -17.78 1.53 4.47
CA CYS A 124 -17.80 0.13 4.10
C CYS A 124 -18.08 -0.69 5.35
N ASP A 125 -19.31 -1.19 5.45
CA ASP A 125 -19.72 -2.07 6.53
C ASP A 125 -19.01 -3.43 6.43
N ASP A 126 -19.18 -4.29 7.44
CA ASP A 126 -18.55 -5.61 7.46
C ASP A 126 -18.96 -6.45 6.26
N LEU A 127 -17.97 -6.93 5.52
CA LEU A 127 -18.13 -7.79 4.37
C LEU A 127 -18.03 -9.26 4.75
N SER A 128 -18.70 -10.13 3.99
CA SER A 128 -18.45 -11.57 4.11
C SER A 128 -17.01 -11.92 3.69
N GLU A 129 -16.47 -13.02 4.22
CA GLU A 129 -15.12 -13.49 3.83
C GLU A 129 -14.98 -13.67 2.32
N LYS A 130 -16.06 -14.13 1.66
CA LYS A 130 -16.10 -14.29 0.20
C LYS A 130 -15.96 -12.93 -0.51
N ASP A 131 -16.66 -11.90 -0.04
CA ASP A 131 -16.64 -10.57 -0.63
C ASP A 131 -15.28 -9.88 -0.41
N LYS A 132 -14.70 -10.02 0.80
CA LYS A 132 -13.34 -9.55 1.08
C LYS A 132 -12.33 -10.18 0.12
N MET A 133 -12.38 -11.51 -0.06
CA MET A 133 -11.50 -12.22 -0.98
C MET A 133 -11.72 -11.80 -2.43
N CYS A 134 -12.97 -11.58 -2.85
CA CYS A 134 -13.30 -11.10 -4.19
C CYS A 134 -12.70 -9.72 -4.45
N ALA A 135 -12.92 -8.75 -3.55
CA ALA A 135 -12.38 -7.40 -3.67
C ALA A 135 -10.85 -7.40 -3.70
N LEU A 136 -10.21 -8.14 -2.77
CA LEU A 136 -8.76 -8.24 -2.72
C LEU A 136 -8.17 -8.87 -4.00
N ASN A 137 -8.85 -9.85 -4.62
CA ASN A 137 -8.41 -10.44 -5.88
C ASN A 137 -8.39 -9.45 -7.04
N TYR A 138 -9.33 -8.50 -7.11
CA TYR A 138 -9.27 -7.43 -8.12
C TYR A 138 -8.01 -6.56 -7.93
N GLY A 139 -7.74 -6.15 -6.69
CA GLY A 139 -6.52 -5.41 -6.36
C GLY A 139 -5.25 -6.21 -6.63
N LEU A 140 -5.23 -7.49 -6.23
CA LEU A 140 -4.08 -8.37 -6.46
C LEU A 140 -3.79 -8.56 -7.95
N THR A 141 -4.84 -8.72 -8.76
CA THR A 141 -4.71 -8.81 -10.23
C THR A 141 -4.04 -7.55 -10.80
N ARG A 142 -4.44 -6.37 -10.32
CA ARG A 142 -3.80 -5.10 -10.70
C ARG A 142 -2.35 -5.03 -10.25
N ALA A 143 -2.05 -5.42 -9.01
CA ALA A 143 -0.71 -5.44 -8.45
C ALA A 143 0.23 -6.38 -9.22
N GLU A 144 -0.25 -7.59 -9.57
CA GLU A 144 0.50 -8.55 -10.35
C GLU A 144 0.79 -8.07 -11.79
N LEU A 145 -0.15 -7.35 -12.40
CA LEU A 145 0.08 -6.69 -13.68
C LEU A 145 1.24 -5.68 -13.59
N PHE A 146 1.21 -4.80 -12.59
CA PHE A 146 2.27 -3.82 -12.37
C PHE A 146 3.62 -4.48 -12.05
N ARG A 147 3.62 -5.56 -11.26
CA ARG A 147 4.82 -6.32 -10.95
C ARG A 147 5.43 -6.95 -12.21
N ARG A 148 4.62 -7.59 -13.05
CA ARG A 148 5.06 -8.21 -14.31
C ARG A 148 5.58 -7.18 -15.32
N SER A 149 5.01 -5.99 -15.33
CA SER A 149 5.49 -4.86 -16.14
C SER A 149 6.72 -4.16 -15.57
N GLY A 150 7.20 -4.56 -14.39
CA GLY A 150 8.40 -4.00 -13.76
C GLY A 150 8.18 -2.68 -13.00
N PHE A 151 6.95 -2.16 -12.93
CA PHE A 151 6.62 -0.92 -12.20
C PHE A 151 6.75 -1.06 -10.69
N ILE A 152 6.44 -2.25 -10.15
CA ILE A 152 6.59 -2.50 -8.72
C ILE A 152 7.42 -3.78 -8.48
N LYS A 153 7.94 -3.90 -7.26
CA LYS A 153 8.66 -5.09 -6.79
C LYS A 153 7.72 -6.04 -6.03
N ALA A 154 6.88 -5.50 -5.16
CA ALA A 154 5.90 -6.25 -4.38
C ALA A 154 4.77 -5.34 -3.92
N ALA A 155 3.64 -5.95 -3.56
CA ALA A 155 2.52 -5.29 -2.91
C ALA A 155 1.91 -6.18 -1.83
N SER A 156 1.40 -5.55 -0.75
CA SER A 156 0.60 -6.16 0.30
C SER A 156 -0.71 -5.40 0.42
N LEU A 157 -1.83 -6.11 0.37
CA LEU A 157 -3.19 -5.57 0.34
C LEU A 157 -3.94 -6.07 1.57
N HIS A 158 -4.69 -5.18 2.22
CA HIS A 158 -5.44 -5.50 3.44
C HIS A 158 -6.87 -4.95 3.34
N LEU A 159 -7.83 -5.77 3.78
CA LEU A 159 -9.25 -5.42 3.84
C LEU A 159 -9.91 -6.17 5.00
N GLN A 160 -10.39 -5.44 6.01
CA GLN A 160 -11.16 -5.96 7.15
C GLN A 160 -10.56 -7.26 7.75
N GLY A 161 -9.25 -7.20 8.07
CA GLY A 161 -8.53 -8.31 8.70
C GLY A 161 -8.02 -9.40 7.74
N VAL A 162 -8.41 -9.37 6.47
CA VAL A 162 -7.89 -10.28 5.44
C VAL A 162 -6.72 -9.62 4.72
N ALA A 163 -5.67 -10.40 4.44
CA ALA A 163 -4.49 -9.92 3.73
C ALA A 163 -4.18 -10.78 2.51
N MET A 164 -3.77 -10.13 1.42
CA MET A 164 -3.18 -10.75 0.25
C MET A 164 -1.90 -10.05 -0.15
N SER A 165 -1.00 -10.77 -0.81
CA SER A 165 0.24 -10.19 -1.32
C SER A 165 0.64 -10.79 -2.65
N THR A 166 1.42 -10.04 -3.44
CA THR A 166 2.04 -10.56 -4.66
C THR A 166 3.02 -11.69 -4.34
N ALA A 167 3.23 -12.61 -5.27
CA ALA A 167 4.05 -13.81 -5.07
C ALA A 167 5.46 -13.55 -4.55
N CYS A 168 6.09 -12.42 -4.93
CA CYS A 168 7.43 -12.05 -4.48
C CYS A 168 7.45 -11.27 -3.15
N ALA A 169 6.30 -11.03 -2.52
CA ALA A 169 6.28 -10.28 -1.24
C ALA A 169 6.98 -11.06 -0.12
N THR A 170 6.96 -12.39 -0.17
CA THR A 170 7.67 -13.27 0.78
C THR A 170 9.18 -13.05 0.82
N ASP A 171 9.79 -12.59 -0.29
CA ASP A 171 11.23 -12.29 -0.36
C ASP A 171 11.62 -11.07 0.50
N PHE A 172 10.65 -10.26 0.88
CA PHE A 172 10.83 -9.03 1.65
C PHE A 172 10.27 -9.14 3.07
N LEU A 173 9.33 -10.06 3.30
CA LEU A 173 8.70 -10.26 4.61
C LEU A 173 9.59 -11.16 5.47
N THR A 174 10.10 -10.64 6.57
CA THR A 174 10.63 -11.48 7.64
C THR A 174 9.44 -12.04 8.43
N GLN A 175 9.43 -13.36 8.67
CA GLN A 175 8.36 -14.03 9.40
C GLN A 175 8.07 -13.34 10.74
N LYS A 176 6.79 -13.38 11.17
CA LYS A 176 6.41 -13.06 12.54
C LYS A 176 7.27 -13.90 13.47
N GLU A 177 8.24 -13.30 14.15
CA GLU A 177 8.66 -13.82 15.43
C GLU A 177 7.44 -13.71 16.34
N HIS A 178 6.97 -14.83 16.89
CA HIS A 178 5.96 -14.85 17.94
C HIS A 178 6.51 -14.03 19.10
N LEU A 179 6.12 -12.77 19.19
CA LEU A 179 6.26 -11.99 20.41
C LEU A 179 5.24 -12.54 21.40
N TYR A 180 5.68 -13.55 22.16
CA TYR A 180 5.07 -13.85 23.46
C TYR A 180 5.54 -12.74 24.43
N VAL A 181 4.61 -11.89 24.84
CA VAL A 181 4.68 -11.13 26.08
C VAL A 181 3.65 -11.72 27.01
#